data_778c9d898aea54184c5cece00f32023d
#
_entry.id   778c9d898aea54184c5cece00f32023d
#
_cell.length_a   1.000
_cell.length_b   1.000
_cell.length_c   1.000
_cell.angle_alpha   90.00
_cell.angle_beta   90.00
_cell.angle_gamma   90.00
#
_symmetry.space_group_name_H-M   'P 1'
#
loop_
_entity.id
_entity.type
_entity.pdbx_description
1 polymer ?
#
loop_
_entity_poly.entity_id
_entity_poly.type
_entity_poly.pdbx_seq_one_letter_code
_entity_poly.pdbx_strand_id
1 'polypeptide(L)'
;IAKYLNLNEDLTETLSLAHDLGHTPFGHAGEDALDECMENYGGFDHNLQTLRIVMFLENKYFKFKGLNLSIETLEGLLKHNGPVKDLDLVNRLIGLKTFKDKIKFSTYPSLEAQISAISDDIAYNNHDIQDGINANLFKLEELMEIDFFKSIYIKYKKKINKNNYKIAIYQIIRDSIDLMIRDLLTNTQKNLKELKIKSLKDISNSGQLLVCFSNKIQNSEKEIKYFLRTKMYDNKSVLKKNKRGKVIIKRLFKIIKSNPKKFLTKDQLTKDKFRAISDFISGMTDRYAINLYNNYK
;
A
#
# COMPACT_ATOMS: atom_id res chain seq x y z
N ILE A 1 -11.47 -12.90 -5.21
CA ILE A 1 -10.57 -13.22 -6.34
C ILE A 1 -9.89 -14.56 -6.07
N ALA A 2 -9.15 -14.71 -4.95
CA ALA A 2 -8.40 -15.92 -4.61
C ALA A 2 -9.27 -17.18 -4.66
N LYS A 3 -10.44 -17.16 -4.03
CA LYS A 3 -11.41 -18.26 -4.06
C LYS A 3 -11.82 -18.68 -5.47
N TYR A 4 -12.07 -17.72 -6.36
CA TYR A 4 -12.45 -18.00 -7.75
C TYR A 4 -11.33 -18.66 -8.54
N LEU A 5 -10.08 -18.33 -8.22
CA LEU A 5 -8.88 -18.89 -8.87
C LEU A 5 -8.32 -20.13 -8.16
N ASN A 6 -9.01 -20.67 -7.16
CA ASN A 6 -8.56 -21.82 -6.35
C ASN A 6 -7.17 -21.61 -5.71
N LEU A 7 -6.90 -20.42 -5.21
CA LEU A 7 -5.67 -20.05 -4.52
C LEU A 7 -5.86 -20.09 -2.99
N ASN A 8 -4.76 -19.94 -2.27
CA ASN A 8 -4.79 -19.91 -0.82
C ASN A 8 -5.43 -18.61 -0.31
N GLU A 9 -6.67 -18.71 0.19
CA GLU A 9 -7.46 -17.56 0.67
C GLU A 9 -6.80 -16.95 1.92
N ASP A 10 -6.32 -17.79 2.86
CA ASP A 10 -5.70 -17.33 4.12
C ASP A 10 -4.39 -16.56 3.86
N LEU A 11 -3.58 -17.03 2.91
CA LEU A 11 -2.36 -16.31 2.52
C LEU A 11 -2.71 -14.97 1.86
N THR A 12 -3.69 -14.96 0.95
CA THR A 12 -4.12 -13.73 0.27
C THR A 12 -4.68 -12.71 1.25
N GLU A 13 -5.52 -13.15 2.20
CA GLU A 13 -6.07 -12.29 3.26
C GLU A 13 -4.97 -11.74 4.15
N THR A 14 -4.04 -12.59 4.59
CA THR A 14 -2.90 -12.18 5.43
C THR A 14 -2.06 -11.11 4.74
N LEU A 15 -1.76 -11.28 3.44
CA LEU A 15 -1.00 -10.30 2.67
C LEU A 15 -1.76 -8.99 2.53
N SER A 16 -3.06 -9.05 2.24
CA SER A 16 -3.91 -7.86 2.09
C SER A 16 -4.08 -7.09 3.40
N LEU A 17 -4.09 -7.76 4.55
CA LEU A 17 -4.20 -7.11 5.86
C LEU A 17 -2.87 -6.53 6.35
N ALA A 18 -1.74 -7.12 5.92
CA ALA A 18 -0.44 -6.79 6.51
C ALA A 18 0.40 -5.82 5.67
N HIS A 19 0.15 -5.67 4.35
CA HIS A 19 1.05 -4.95 3.45
C HIS A 19 1.32 -3.50 3.87
N ASP A 20 0.34 -2.82 4.45
CA ASP A 20 0.37 -1.41 4.83
C ASP A 20 0.72 -1.13 6.31
N LEU A 21 1.05 -2.16 7.10
CA LEU A 21 1.39 -1.98 8.52
C LEU A 21 2.57 -1.02 8.76
N GLY A 22 3.44 -0.89 7.77
CA GLY A 22 4.63 -0.04 7.85
C GLY A 22 4.42 1.43 7.50
N HIS A 23 3.22 1.83 7.12
CA HIS A 23 2.94 3.23 6.78
C HIS A 23 3.17 4.16 7.97
N THR A 24 3.77 5.32 7.66
CA THR A 24 3.95 6.41 8.62
C THR A 24 2.65 7.18 8.84
N PRO A 25 2.53 7.95 9.93
CA PRO A 25 1.50 8.98 10.02
C PRO A 25 1.53 9.89 8.79
N PHE A 26 0.36 10.28 8.32
CA PHE A 26 0.14 11.11 7.12
C PHE A 26 0.48 10.41 5.79
N GLY A 27 0.50 9.07 5.77
CA GLY A 27 0.71 8.24 4.58
C GLY A 27 2.00 8.59 3.83
N HIS A 28 1.96 8.60 2.50
CA HIS A 28 3.14 8.88 1.68
C HIS A 28 3.81 10.23 1.97
N ALA A 29 3.05 11.26 2.38
CA ALA A 29 3.67 12.54 2.77
C ALA A 29 4.52 12.42 4.03
N GLY A 30 4.09 11.59 4.99
CA GLY A 30 4.88 11.28 6.17
C GLY A 30 6.09 10.41 5.86
N GLU A 31 5.92 9.44 4.98
CA GLU A 31 6.98 8.56 4.48
C GLU A 31 8.11 9.35 3.82
N ASP A 32 7.78 10.20 2.83
CA ASP A 32 8.77 11.08 2.20
C ASP A 32 9.56 11.89 3.24
N ALA A 33 8.85 12.46 4.23
CA ALA A 33 9.48 13.27 5.26
C ALA A 33 10.37 12.46 6.21
N LEU A 34 9.99 11.21 6.50
CA LEU A 34 10.80 10.33 7.34
C LEU A 34 12.00 9.79 6.56
N ASP A 35 11.83 9.44 5.29
CA ASP A 35 12.93 9.02 4.41
C ASP A 35 13.97 10.14 4.26
N GLU A 36 13.56 11.39 3.99
CA GLU A 36 14.45 12.56 4.00
C GLU A 36 15.21 12.70 5.34
N CYS A 37 14.55 12.43 6.48
CA CYS A 37 15.22 12.49 7.80
C CYS A 37 16.22 11.34 7.97
N MET A 38 15.99 10.22 7.31
CA MET A 38 16.77 8.99 7.39
C MET A 38 17.82 8.86 6.28
N GLU A 39 17.95 9.82 5.37
CA GLU A 39 18.85 9.78 4.21
C GLU A 39 20.28 9.33 4.56
N ASN A 40 20.84 9.90 5.64
CA ASN A 40 22.18 9.53 6.12
C ASN A 40 22.19 8.36 7.11
N TYR A 41 21.04 7.70 7.33
CA TYR A 41 20.83 6.63 8.33
C TYR A 41 20.18 5.39 7.73
N GLY A 42 20.34 5.19 6.42
CA GLY A 42 19.90 4.00 5.71
C GLY A 42 18.51 4.10 5.06
N GLY A 43 17.87 5.29 5.05
CA GLY A 43 16.59 5.53 4.39
C GLY A 43 15.38 4.96 5.14
N PHE A 44 14.21 5.15 4.55
CA PHE A 44 12.94 4.60 5.01
C PHE A 44 12.09 4.15 3.81
N ASP A 45 11.38 3.06 3.96
CA ASP A 45 10.43 2.51 2.99
C ASP A 45 9.33 1.76 3.77
N HIS A 46 8.05 2.06 3.51
CA HIS A 46 6.94 1.49 4.27
C HIS A 46 6.78 -0.03 4.08
N ASN A 47 7.08 -0.57 2.89
CA ASN A 47 6.99 -2.02 2.65
C ASN A 47 8.04 -2.77 3.48
N LEU A 48 9.28 -2.23 3.52
CA LEU A 48 10.34 -2.81 4.36
C LEU A 48 10.06 -2.57 5.85
N GLN A 49 9.41 -1.46 6.20
CA GLN A 49 8.95 -1.24 7.57
C GLN A 49 7.87 -2.23 7.99
N THR A 50 6.95 -2.61 7.08
CA THR A 50 6.00 -3.71 7.30
C THR A 50 6.73 -4.99 7.69
N LEU A 51 7.77 -5.39 6.92
CA LEU A 51 8.58 -6.55 7.27
C LEU A 51 9.28 -6.39 8.62
N ARG A 52 9.82 -5.21 8.93
CA ARG A 52 10.42 -4.95 10.25
C ARG A 52 9.43 -5.16 11.38
N ILE A 53 8.20 -4.67 11.22
CA ILE A 53 7.13 -4.83 12.21
C ILE A 53 6.87 -6.32 12.44
N VAL A 54 6.54 -7.06 11.40
CA VAL A 54 6.15 -8.46 11.54
C VAL A 54 7.29 -9.41 11.91
N MET A 55 8.54 -9.06 11.57
CA MET A 55 9.72 -9.90 11.86
C MET A 55 10.42 -9.57 13.16
N PHE A 56 10.42 -8.29 13.60
CA PHE A 56 11.33 -7.85 14.68
C PHE A 56 10.67 -7.00 15.76
N LEU A 57 9.64 -6.17 15.44
CA LEU A 57 9.14 -5.15 16.36
C LEU A 57 7.94 -5.62 17.18
N GLU A 58 7.11 -6.49 16.62
CA GLU A 58 5.98 -7.08 17.36
C GLU A 58 6.48 -8.06 18.42
N ASN A 59 6.23 -7.74 19.68
CA ASN A 59 6.62 -8.56 20.85
C ASN A 59 5.39 -9.24 21.45
N LYS A 60 4.89 -10.28 20.77
CA LYS A 60 3.69 -11.04 21.20
C LYS A 60 4.04 -12.39 21.86
N TYR A 61 5.26 -12.89 21.68
CA TYR A 61 5.63 -14.24 22.07
C TYR A 61 6.91 -14.26 22.89
N PHE A 62 6.97 -15.12 23.93
CA PHE A 62 8.16 -15.27 24.76
C PHE A 62 9.34 -15.93 24.06
N LYS A 63 9.06 -16.82 23.08
CA LYS A 63 10.09 -17.68 22.46
C LYS A 63 10.81 -17.04 21.28
N PHE A 64 10.22 -16.03 20.64
CA PHE A 64 10.76 -15.40 19.43
C PHE A 64 10.30 -13.94 19.31
N LYS A 65 11.05 -13.19 18.50
CA LYS A 65 10.68 -11.81 18.11
C LYS A 65 9.76 -11.86 16.89
N GLY A 66 8.95 -10.82 16.71
CA GLY A 66 8.02 -10.74 15.61
C GLY A 66 6.86 -11.73 15.72
N LEU A 67 6.16 -11.95 14.61
CA LEU A 67 4.97 -12.78 14.52
C LEU A 67 5.26 -14.21 14.06
N ASN A 68 6.51 -14.54 13.68
CA ASN A 68 6.94 -15.84 13.17
C ASN A 68 6.09 -16.31 11.95
N LEU A 69 5.87 -15.41 11.01
CA LEU A 69 5.12 -15.69 9.80
C LEU A 69 5.85 -16.68 8.87
N SER A 70 5.09 -17.33 7.99
CA SER A 70 5.65 -18.22 7.00
C SER A 70 6.54 -17.49 5.99
N ILE A 71 7.42 -18.20 5.31
CA ILE A 71 8.32 -17.62 4.31
C ILE A 71 7.53 -17.09 3.10
N GLU A 72 6.43 -17.72 2.76
CA GLU A 72 5.52 -17.32 1.69
C GLU A 72 4.86 -15.98 1.99
N THR A 73 4.45 -15.77 3.25
CA THR A 73 3.92 -14.48 3.70
C THR A 73 5.00 -13.40 3.64
N LEU A 74 6.21 -13.67 4.15
CA LEU A 74 7.30 -12.70 4.13
C LEU A 74 7.73 -12.36 2.69
N GLU A 75 7.77 -13.35 1.81
CA GLU A 75 8.06 -13.14 0.39
C GLU A 75 6.97 -12.31 -0.29
N GLY A 76 5.70 -12.60 -0.01
CA GLY A 76 4.58 -11.86 -0.56
C GLY A 76 4.57 -10.39 -0.14
N LEU A 77 4.86 -10.10 1.15
CA LEU A 77 4.98 -8.74 1.65
C LEU A 77 6.19 -8.01 1.02
N LEU A 78 7.35 -8.68 0.95
CA LEU A 78 8.56 -8.13 0.35
C LEU A 78 8.39 -7.78 -1.13
N LYS A 79 7.62 -8.59 -1.85
CA LYS A 79 7.40 -8.47 -3.29
C LYS A 79 6.02 -7.90 -3.63
N HIS A 80 5.40 -7.17 -2.71
CA HIS A 80 4.09 -6.54 -2.95
C HIS A 80 4.07 -5.75 -4.26
N ASN A 81 5.15 -5.01 -4.56
CA ASN A 81 5.31 -4.26 -5.80
C ASN A 81 6.09 -5.03 -6.91
N GLY A 82 6.12 -6.37 -6.85
CA GLY A 82 6.84 -7.21 -7.80
C GLY A 82 8.24 -7.63 -7.34
N PRO A 83 9.12 -8.05 -8.26
CA PRO A 83 10.49 -8.44 -7.93
C PRO A 83 11.27 -7.32 -7.23
N VAL A 84 12.10 -7.69 -6.28
CA VAL A 84 12.90 -6.72 -5.52
C VAL A 84 13.95 -6.08 -6.42
N LYS A 85 13.95 -4.76 -6.50
CA LYS A 85 14.87 -3.97 -7.35
C LYS A 85 16.08 -3.45 -6.58
N ASP A 86 15.88 -3.03 -5.32
CA ASP A 86 16.93 -2.47 -4.46
C ASP A 86 17.29 -3.44 -3.34
N LEU A 87 18.25 -4.34 -3.63
CA LEU A 87 18.78 -5.29 -2.66
C LEU A 87 19.59 -4.61 -1.55
N ASP A 88 20.21 -3.48 -1.85
CA ASP A 88 21.02 -2.75 -0.86
C ASP A 88 20.11 -2.13 0.19
N LEU A 89 18.98 -1.58 -0.19
CA LEU A 89 17.97 -1.08 0.75
C LEU A 89 17.43 -2.21 1.62
N VAL A 90 17.05 -3.35 1.03
CA VAL A 90 16.61 -4.53 1.79
C VAL A 90 17.69 -4.98 2.77
N ASN A 91 18.95 -5.02 2.32
CA ASN A 91 20.05 -5.43 3.20
C ASN A 91 20.28 -4.46 4.37
N ARG A 92 20.18 -3.15 4.12
CA ARG A 92 20.31 -2.12 5.17
C ARG A 92 19.18 -2.20 6.20
N LEU A 93 17.94 -2.42 5.75
CA LEU A 93 16.75 -2.32 6.62
C LEU A 93 16.38 -3.63 7.30
N ILE A 94 16.57 -4.77 6.62
CA ILE A 94 16.15 -6.11 7.07
C ILE A 94 17.35 -7.02 7.29
N GLY A 95 18.35 -6.98 6.38
CA GLY A 95 19.45 -7.93 6.29
C GLY A 95 19.07 -9.14 5.43
N LEU A 96 19.72 -9.30 4.28
CA LEU A 96 19.43 -10.39 3.33
C LEU A 96 19.58 -11.79 3.96
N LYS A 97 20.57 -11.97 4.84
CA LYS A 97 20.81 -13.23 5.56
C LYS A 97 19.63 -13.68 6.44
N THR A 98 18.74 -12.75 6.81
CA THR A 98 17.55 -13.06 7.61
C THR A 98 16.61 -14.04 6.90
N PHE A 99 16.58 -13.99 5.59
CA PHE A 99 15.76 -14.89 4.78
C PHE A 99 16.38 -16.28 4.53
N LYS A 100 17.60 -16.53 5.02
CA LYS A 100 18.29 -17.85 4.96
C LYS A 100 18.26 -18.48 3.57
N ASP A 101 18.50 -17.68 2.54
CA ASP A 101 18.49 -18.09 1.12
C ASP A 101 17.17 -18.74 0.63
N LYS A 102 16.07 -18.55 1.38
CA LYS A 102 14.77 -19.10 1.02
C LYS A 102 13.99 -18.26 0.02
N ILE A 103 14.33 -16.97 -0.13
CA ILE A 103 13.68 -16.02 -1.04
C ILE A 103 14.60 -15.71 -2.22
N LYS A 104 14.10 -15.90 -3.44
CA LYS A 104 14.75 -15.46 -4.67
C LYS A 104 14.24 -14.06 -5.02
N PHE A 105 14.98 -13.02 -4.68
CA PHE A 105 14.56 -11.62 -4.76
C PHE A 105 14.15 -11.15 -6.16
N SER A 106 14.81 -11.66 -7.21
CA SER A 106 14.58 -11.27 -8.60
C SER A 106 13.39 -11.95 -9.28
N THR A 107 12.77 -12.95 -8.64
CA THR A 107 11.64 -13.68 -9.20
C THR A 107 10.32 -12.98 -8.92
N TYR A 108 9.29 -13.27 -9.74
CA TYR A 108 7.94 -12.76 -9.54
C TYR A 108 7.28 -13.37 -8.30
N PRO A 109 6.41 -12.61 -7.59
CA PRO A 109 5.68 -13.10 -6.41
C PRO A 109 4.63 -14.14 -6.76
N SER A 110 4.15 -14.87 -5.76
CA SER A 110 3.02 -15.80 -5.89
C SER A 110 1.77 -15.11 -6.43
N LEU A 111 0.81 -15.88 -6.94
CA LEU A 111 -0.46 -15.31 -7.43
C LEU A 111 -1.23 -14.63 -6.29
N GLU A 112 -1.17 -15.18 -5.07
CA GLU A 112 -1.79 -14.59 -3.88
C GLU A 112 -1.24 -13.18 -3.61
N ALA A 113 0.07 -13.00 -3.70
CA ALA A 113 0.69 -11.69 -3.50
C ALA A 113 0.35 -10.73 -4.65
N GLN A 114 0.31 -11.21 -5.89
CA GLN A 114 -0.12 -10.40 -7.03
C GLN A 114 -1.59 -9.97 -6.90
N ILE A 115 -2.48 -10.86 -6.39
CA ILE A 115 -3.88 -10.53 -6.11
C ILE A 115 -3.99 -9.50 -5.00
N SER A 116 -3.23 -9.65 -3.93
CA SER A 116 -3.21 -8.67 -2.83
C SER A 116 -2.87 -7.28 -3.37
N ALA A 117 -1.80 -7.16 -4.15
CA ALA A 117 -1.35 -5.89 -4.72
C ALA A 117 -2.40 -5.24 -5.65
N ILE A 118 -2.93 -5.99 -6.61
CA ILE A 118 -3.93 -5.44 -7.55
C ILE A 118 -5.27 -5.14 -6.88
N SER A 119 -5.62 -5.88 -5.81
CA SER A 119 -6.85 -5.61 -5.04
C SER A 119 -6.73 -4.31 -4.27
N ASP A 120 -5.54 -3.97 -3.78
CA ASP A 120 -5.25 -2.68 -3.17
C ASP A 120 -5.42 -1.55 -4.19
N ASP A 121 -4.85 -1.65 -5.38
CA ASP A 121 -5.05 -0.69 -6.48
C ASP A 121 -6.54 -0.49 -6.82
N ILE A 122 -7.33 -1.58 -6.90
CA ILE A 122 -8.77 -1.50 -7.16
C ILE A 122 -9.48 -0.76 -6.02
N ALA A 123 -9.19 -1.12 -4.77
CA ALA A 123 -9.82 -0.51 -3.61
C ALA A 123 -9.45 0.96 -3.50
N TYR A 124 -8.16 1.28 -3.57
CA TYR A 124 -7.61 2.63 -3.47
C TYR A 124 -8.22 3.57 -4.52
N ASN A 125 -8.16 3.20 -5.81
CA ASN A 125 -8.72 4.04 -6.87
C ASN A 125 -10.22 4.33 -6.68
N ASN A 126 -11.00 3.33 -6.28
CA ASN A 126 -12.45 3.47 -6.12
C ASN A 126 -12.84 4.23 -4.84
N HIS A 127 -12.16 3.96 -3.73
CA HIS A 127 -12.42 4.68 -2.47
C HIS A 127 -11.96 6.13 -2.55
N ASP A 128 -10.84 6.41 -3.20
CA ASP A 128 -10.37 7.79 -3.39
C ASP A 128 -11.33 8.61 -4.27
N ILE A 129 -11.94 8.01 -5.29
CA ILE A 129 -13.02 8.66 -6.04
C ILE A 129 -14.19 9.00 -5.11
N GLN A 130 -14.63 8.04 -4.30
CA GLN A 130 -15.71 8.26 -3.35
C GLN A 130 -15.38 9.37 -2.35
N ASP A 131 -14.18 9.36 -1.81
CA ASP A 131 -13.70 10.34 -0.83
C ASP A 131 -13.52 11.73 -1.44
N GLY A 132 -13.02 11.81 -2.67
CA GLY A 132 -12.91 13.05 -3.41
C GLY A 132 -14.27 13.72 -3.63
N ILE A 133 -15.30 12.93 -3.99
CA ILE A 133 -16.67 13.43 -4.13
C ILE A 133 -17.22 13.86 -2.76
N ASN A 134 -17.07 13.05 -1.72
CA ASN A 134 -17.53 13.37 -0.36
C ASN A 134 -16.85 14.62 0.21
N ALA A 135 -15.60 14.86 -0.14
CA ALA A 135 -14.82 16.03 0.24
C ALA A 135 -15.12 17.28 -0.65
N ASN A 136 -16.03 17.16 -1.63
CA ASN A 136 -16.35 18.18 -2.62
C ASN A 136 -15.13 18.68 -3.42
N LEU A 137 -14.17 17.82 -3.69
CA LEU A 137 -13.00 18.12 -4.52
C LEU A 137 -13.38 18.10 -6.01
N PHE A 138 -14.30 17.23 -6.38
CA PHE A 138 -14.93 17.12 -7.70
C PHE A 138 -16.33 16.50 -7.58
N LYS A 139 -17.12 16.55 -8.65
CA LYS A 139 -18.48 16.02 -8.71
C LYS A 139 -18.52 14.68 -9.44
N LEU A 140 -19.56 13.89 -9.18
CA LEU A 140 -19.79 12.61 -9.84
C LEU A 140 -19.83 12.75 -11.38
N GLU A 141 -20.41 13.86 -11.87
CA GLU A 141 -20.53 14.13 -13.30
C GLU A 141 -19.19 14.35 -14.00
N GLU A 142 -18.16 14.80 -13.27
CA GLU A 142 -16.81 14.98 -13.81
C GLU A 142 -16.14 13.64 -14.13
N LEU A 143 -16.55 12.53 -13.50
CA LEU A 143 -16.08 11.20 -13.86
C LEU A 143 -16.45 10.77 -15.29
N MET A 144 -17.40 11.46 -15.94
CA MET A 144 -17.73 11.20 -17.34
C MET A 144 -16.62 11.60 -18.31
N GLU A 145 -15.59 12.30 -17.87
CA GLU A 145 -14.35 12.54 -18.63
C GLU A 145 -13.60 11.21 -18.87
N ILE A 146 -13.86 10.18 -18.05
CA ILE A 146 -13.25 8.85 -18.15
C ILE A 146 -14.27 7.89 -18.77
N ASP A 147 -13.99 7.35 -19.94
CA ASP A 147 -14.93 6.50 -20.69
C ASP A 147 -15.39 5.27 -19.88
N PHE A 148 -14.53 4.71 -19.04
CA PHE A 148 -14.87 3.64 -18.12
C PHE A 148 -16.03 4.03 -17.21
N PHE A 149 -15.92 5.14 -16.48
CA PHE A 149 -16.98 5.65 -15.60
C PHE A 149 -18.20 6.18 -16.35
N LYS A 150 -18.01 6.77 -17.51
CA LYS A 150 -19.10 7.21 -18.39
C LYS A 150 -20.02 6.05 -18.75
N SER A 151 -19.46 4.87 -19.07
CA SER A 151 -20.24 3.67 -19.39
C SER A 151 -21.11 3.19 -18.21
N ILE A 152 -20.63 3.35 -16.98
CA ILE A 152 -21.36 3.00 -15.75
C ILE A 152 -22.40 4.07 -15.43
N TYR A 153 -22.00 5.35 -15.45
CA TYR A 153 -22.88 6.49 -15.13
C TYR A 153 -24.13 6.55 -16.00
N ILE A 154 -24.00 6.29 -17.31
CA ILE A 154 -25.13 6.33 -18.27
C ILE A 154 -26.26 5.37 -17.85
N LYS A 155 -25.94 4.21 -17.23
CA LYS A 155 -26.95 3.26 -16.73
C LYS A 155 -27.88 3.86 -15.69
N TYR A 156 -27.37 4.82 -14.93
CA TYR A 156 -28.07 5.42 -13.78
C TYR A 156 -28.52 6.85 -14.01
N LYS A 157 -28.00 7.55 -15.02
CA LYS A 157 -28.20 9.00 -15.28
C LYS A 157 -29.66 9.44 -15.13
N LYS A 158 -30.60 8.68 -15.71
CA LYS A 158 -32.02 9.01 -15.66
C LYS A 158 -32.68 8.79 -14.29
N LYS A 159 -32.04 8.05 -13.40
CA LYS A 159 -32.55 7.71 -12.06
C LYS A 159 -31.95 8.61 -10.97
N ILE A 160 -30.84 9.30 -11.26
CA ILE A 160 -30.15 10.16 -10.29
C ILE A 160 -30.91 11.44 -10.06
N ASN A 161 -31.15 11.74 -8.79
CA ASN A 161 -31.76 13.00 -8.33
C ASN A 161 -31.13 13.41 -6.98
N LYS A 162 -31.52 14.59 -6.46
CA LYS A 162 -30.95 15.11 -5.20
C LYS A 162 -31.11 14.16 -4.00
N ASN A 163 -32.22 13.41 -3.94
CA ASN A 163 -32.55 12.56 -2.79
C ASN A 163 -31.73 11.25 -2.79
N ASN A 164 -31.28 10.79 -3.96
CA ASN A 164 -30.54 9.53 -4.10
C ASN A 164 -29.08 9.67 -4.59
N TYR A 165 -28.60 10.91 -4.69
CA TYR A 165 -27.26 11.19 -5.22
C TYR A 165 -26.15 10.37 -4.52
N LYS A 166 -26.19 10.29 -3.18
CA LYS A 166 -25.24 9.49 -2.39
C LYS A 166 -25.35 7.99 -2.69
N ILE A 167 -26.57 7.49 -2.88
CA ILE A 167 -26.83 6.10 -3.25
C ILE A 167 -26.24 5.82 -4.65
N ALA A 168 -26.38 6.77 -5.58
CA ALA A 168 -25.86 6.65 -6.92
C ALA A 168 -24.31 6.55 -6.92
N ILE A 169 -23.63 7.35 -6.09
CA ILE A 169 -22.17 7.24 -5.91
C ILE A 169 -21.79 5.82 -5.48
N TYR A 170 -22.41 5.30 -4.42
CA TYR A 170 -22.11 3.94 -3.93
C TYR A 170 -22.39 2.87 -5.00
N GLN A 171 -23.44 3.04 -5.80
CA GLN A 171 -23.76 2.07 -6.85
C GLN A 171 -22.74 2.11 -7.97
N ILE A 172 -22.32 3.30 -8.41
CA ILE A 172 -21.31 3.47 -9.46
C ILE A 172 -19.95 2.90 -9.01
N ILE A 173 -19.56 3.13 -7.76
CA ILE A 173 -18.34 2.57 -7.20
C ILE A 173 -18.40 1.04 -7.14
N ARG A 174 -19.52 0.44 -6.70
CA ARG A 174 -19.68 -1.03 -6.70
C ARG A 174 -19.61 -1.62 -8.12
N ASP A 175 -20.26 -0.98 -9.09
CA ASP A 175 -20.21 -1.43 -10.48
C ASP A 175 -18.80 -1.30 -11.06
N SER A 176 -18.06 -0.26 -10.68
CA SER A 176 -16.66 -0.07 -11.07
C SER A 176 -15.79 -1.20 -10.54
N ILE A 177 -15.87 -1.49 -9.25
CA ILE A 177 -15.13 -2.59 -8.62
C ILE A 177 -15.49 -3.94 -9.27
N ASP A 178 -16.78 -4.22 -9.49
CA ASP A 178 -17.23 -5.47 -10.13
C ASP A 178 -16.68 -5.62 -11.54
N LEU A 179 -16.71 -4.56 -12.35
CA LEU A 179 -16.15 -4.58 -13.70
C LEU A 179 -14.65 -4.81 -13.72
N MET A 180 -13.91 -4.13 -12.83
CA MET A 180 -12.47 -4.32 -12.68
C MET A 180 -12.14 -5.76 -12.28
N ILE A 181 -12.84 -6.32 -11.28
CA ILE A 181 -12.62 -7.69 -10.82
C ILE A 181 -12.94 -8.70 -11.93
N ARG A 182 -14.02 -8.54 -12.67
CA ARG A 182 -14.38 -9.45 -13.78
C ARG A 182 -13.35 -9.44 -14.89
N ASP A 183 -12.87 -8.26 -15.28
CA ASP A 183 -11.81 -8.14 -16.26
C ASP A 183 -10.53 -8.82 -15.78
N LEU A 184 -10.13 -8.52 -14.54
CA LEU A 184 -8.96 -9.11 -13.91
C LEU A 184 -9.00 -10.63 -13.91
N LEU A 185 -10.11 -11.24 -13.48
CA LEU A 185 -10.29 -12.68 -13.47
C LEU A 185 -10.16 -13.29 -14.87
N THR A 186 -10.84 -12.68 -15.84
CA THR A 186 -10.84 -13.15 -17.22
C THR A 186 -9.44 -13.07 -17.83
N ASN A 187 -8.75 -11.93 -17.63
CA ASN A 187 -7.42 -11.74 -18.18
C ASN A 187 -6.37 -12.60 -17.47
N THR A 188 -6.48 -12.78 -16.15
CA THR A 188 -5.60 -13.68 -15.40
C THR A 188 -5.72 -15.12 -15.89
N GLN A 189 -6.94 -15.65 -16.05
CA GLN A 189 -7.14 -17.00 -16.59
C GLN A 189 -6.56 -17.16 -17.99
N LYS A 190 -6.71 -16.14 -18.84
CA LYS A 190 -6.10 -16.10 -20.18
C LYS A 190 -4.57 -16.19 -20.08
N ASN A 191 -3.94 -15.37 -19.26
CA ASN A 191 -2.48 -15.35 -19.07
C ASN A 191 -1.96 -16.70 -18.58
N LEU A 192 -2.61 -17.29 -17.58
CA LEU A 192 -2.22 -18.60 -17.03
C LEU A 192 -2.28 -19.70 -18.11
N LYS A 193 -3.30 -19.66 -18.96
CA LYS A 193 -3.48 -20.62 -20.04
C LYS A 193 -2.46 -20.42 -21.18
N GLU A 194 -2.26 -19.19 -21.64
CA GLU A 194 -1.35 -18.85 -22.75
C GLU A 194 0.11 -19.16 -22.39
N LEU A 195 0.51 -18.84 -21.17
CA LEU A 195 1.86 -19.11 -20.66
C LEU A 195 2.03 -20.54 -20.11
N LYS A 196 0.98 -21.36 -20.19
CA LYS A 196 0.99 -22.77 -19.73
C LYS A 196 1.49 -22.92 -18.29
N ILE A 197 1.09 -22.02 -17.40
CA ILE A 197 1.49 -22.03 -15.98
C ILE A 197 0.89 -23.27 -15.30
N LYS A 198 1.75 -24.09 -14.68
CA LYS A 198 1.37 -25.33 -13.99
C LYS A 198 1.94 -25.44 -12.57
N SER A 199 2.90 -24.59 -12.22
CA SER A 199 3.62 -24.68 -10.94
C SER A 199 4.01 -23.31 -10.42
N LEU A 200 4.33 -23.23 -9.12
CA LEU A 200 4.90 -22.01 -8.50
C LEU A 200 6.20 -21.58 -9.19
N LYS A 201 6.99 -22.54 -9.69
CA LYS A 201 8.22 -22.24 -10.42
C LYS A 201 7.93 -21.51 -11.75
N ASP A 202 6.85 -21.88 -12.45
CA ASP A 202 6.44 -21.19 -13.68
C ASP A 202 6.01 -19.76 -13.37
N ILE A 203 5.27 -19.55 -12.27
CA ILE A 203 4.87 -18.21 -11.80
C ILE A 203 6.11 -17.37 -11.50
N SER A 204 7.03 -17.89 -10.69
CA SER A 204 8.25 -17.19 -10.28
C SER A 204 9.12 -16.78 -11.48
N ASN A 205 9.14 -17.58 -12.53
CA ASN A 205 9.96 -17.36 -13.74
C ASN A 205 9.15 -16.82 -14.93
N SER A 206 7.93 -16.34 -14.73
CA SER A 206 7.04 -15.89 -15.83
C SER A 206 7.57 -14.69 -16.63
N GLY A 207 8.52 -13.94 -16.08
CA GLY A 207 9.06 -12.72 -16.69
C GLY A 207 8.09 -11.52 -16.61
N GLN A 208 6.87 -11.73 -16.10
CA GLN A 208 5.82 -10.70 -15.99
C GLN A 208 4.84 -11.03 -14.87
N LEU A 209 4.03 -10.02 -14.46
CA LEU A 209 2.89 -10.24 -13.59
C LEU A 209 1.81 -10.98 -14.39
N LEU A 210 1.22 -12.01 -13.78
CA LEU A 210 0.17 -12.84 -14.37
C LEU A 210 -1.22 -12.33 -14.00
N VAL A 211 -1.35 -11.75 -12.80
CA VAL A 211 -2.57 -11.12 -12.31
C VAL A 211 -2.54 -9.65 -12.71
N CYS A 212 -3.17 -9.34 -13.82
CA CYS A 212 -3.22 -7.98 -14.37
C CYS A 212 -4.49 -7.77 -15.19
N PHE A 213 -4.88 -6.52 -15.33
CA PHE A 213 -5.99 -6.11 -16.17
C PHE A 213 -5.71 -6.37 -17.67
N SER A 214 -6.78 -6.50 -18.45
CA SER A 214 -6.68 -6.36 -19.90
C SER A 214 -6.17 -4.96 -20.28
N ASN A 215 -5.60 -4.82 -21.47
CA ASN A 215 -5.11 -3.52 -21.96
C ASN A 215 -6.19 -2.41 -21.88
N LYS A 216 -7.46 -2.78 -22.08
CA LYS A 216 -8.58 -1.84 -22.00
C LYS A 216 -8.73 -1.27 -20.60
N ILE A 217 -8.84 -2.13 -19.57
CA ILE A 217 -9.00 -1.67 -18.20
C ILE A 217 -7.71 -1.06 -17.63
N GLN A 218 -6.55 -1.55 -18.05
CA GLN A 218 -5.27 -0.92 -17.68
C GLN A 218 -5.16 0.52 -18.17
N ASN A 219 -5.66 0.83 -19.37
CA ASN A 219 -5.70 2.21 -19.86
C ASN A 219 -6.70 3.05 -19.03
N SER A 220 -7.88 2.50 -18.73
CA SER A 220 -8.86 3.18 -17.86
C SER A 220 -8.30 3.43 -16.46
N GLU A 221 -7.54 2.51 -15.91
CA GLU A 221 -6.86 2.67 -14.62
C GLU A 221 -5.85 3.85 -14.64
N LYS A 222 -5.08 3.98 -15.72
CA LYS A 222 -4.17 5.13 -15.91
C LYS A 222 -4.94 6.45 -15.97
N GLU A 223 -6.07 6.48 -16.67
CA GLU A 223 -6.95 7.66 -16.72
C GLU A 223 -7.51 8.00 -15.34
N ILE A 224 -7.95 6.99 -14.56
CA ILE A 224 -8.42 7.16 -13.19
C ILE A 224 -7.32 7.75 -12.30
N LYS A 225 -6.11 7.16 -12.33
CA LYS A 225 -4.97 7.65 -11.56
C LYS A 225 -4.58 9.08 -11.95
N TYR A 226 -4.64 9.43 -13.23
CA TYR A 226 -4.41 10.79 -13.69
C TYR A 226 -5.49 11.77 -13.20
N PHE A 227 -6.76 11.37 -13.28
CA PHE A 227 -7.89 12.17 -12.77
C PHE A 227 -7.76 12.43 -11.26
N LEU A 228 -7.51 11.38 -10.47
CA LEU A 228 -7.30 11.51 -9.03
C LEU A 228 -6.10 12.41 -8.70
N ARG A 229 -5.02 12.28 -9.43
CA ARG A 229 -3.85 13.14 -9.25
C ARG A 229 -4.23 14.61 -9.45
N THR A 230 -4.85 14.94 -10.57
CA THR A 230 -5.15 16.34 -10.93
C THR A 230 -6.28 16.95 -10.08
N LYS A 231 -7.33 16.19 -9.79
CA LYS A 231 -8.52 16.71 -9.08
C LYS A 231 -8.42 16.59 -7.55
N MET A 232 -7.69 15.59 -7.04
CA MET A 232 -7.60 15.31 -5.61
C MET A 232 -6.21 15.60 -5.05
N TYR A 233 -5.16 14.89 -5.50
CA TYR A 233 -3.86 14.97 -4.83
C TYR A 233 -3.16 16.31 -5.04
N ASP A 234 -3.30 16.92 -6.21
CA ASP A 234 -2.76 18.25 -6.54
C ASP A 234 -3.66 19.40 -6.02
N ASN A 235 -4.78 19.08 -5.36
CA ASN A 235 -5.65 20.09 -4.78
C ASN A 235 -4.95 20.86 -3.65
N LYS A 236 -5.06 22.19 -3.65
CA LYS A 236 -4.40 23.08 -2.67
C LYS A 236 -4.69 22.71 -1.22
N SER A 237 -5.91 22.24 -0.92
CA SER A 237 -6.31 21.86 0.44
C SER A 237 -5.59 20.57 0.88
N VAL A 238 -5.46 19.60 -0.02
CA VAL A 238 -4.76 18.31 0.22
C VAL A 238 -3.26 18.57 0.35
N LEU A 239 -2.67 19.32 -0.58
CA LEU A 239 -1.25 19.70 -0.52
C LEU A 239 -0.90 20.44 0.77
N LYS A 240 -1.80 21.33 1.27
CA LYS A 240 -1.60 22.02 2.56
C LYS A 240 -1.58 21.04 3.72
N LYS A 241 -2.47 20.03 3.74
CA LYS A 241 -2.48 18.99 4.78
C LYS A 241 -1.21 18.14 4.73
N ASN A 242 -0.82 17.70 3.53
CA ASN A 242 0.41 16.92 3.30
C ASN A 242 1.66 17.69 3.77
N LYS A 243 1.78 18.98 3.40
CA LYS A 243 2.88 19.84 3.87
C LYS A 243 2.93 19.95 5.38
N ARG A 244 1.77 20.07 6.05
CA ARG A 244 1.69 20.09 7.52
C ARG A 244 2.16 18.75 8.12
N GLY A 245 1.74 17.62 7.55
CA GLY A 245 2.19 16.29 7.95
C GLY A 245 3.71 16.15 7.86
N LYS A 246 4.32 16.55 6.73
CA LYS A 246 5.78 16.56 6.53
C LYS A 246 6.51 17.39 7.63
N VAL A 247 5.99 18.57 7.95
CA VAL A 247 6.57 19.42 8.99
C VAL A 247 6.50 18.74 10.37
N ILE A 248 5.39 18.08 10.69
CA ILE A 248 5.22 17.37 11.96
C ILE A 248 6.25 16.25 12.07
N ILE A 249 6.36 15.38 11.06
CA ILE A 249 7.33 14.26 11.06
C ILE A 249 8.76 14.76 11.23
N LYS A 250 9.19 15.74 10.42
CA LYS A 250 10.55 16.31 10.52
C LYS A 250 10.84 16.91 11.90
N ARG A 251 9.85 17.57 12.51
CA ARG A 251 10.00 18.15 13.85
C ARG A 251 10.07 17.06 14.91
N LEU A 252 9.20 16.05 14.85
CA LEU A 252 9.23 14.91 15.77
C LEU A 252 10.57 14.17 15.70
N PHE A 253 11.09 13.94 14.51
CA PHE A 253 12.41 13.32 14.35
C PHE A 253 13.51 14.13 15.06
N LYS A 254 13.52 15.46 14.92
CA LYS A 254 14.48 16.35 15.61
C LYS A 254 14.32 16.29 17.13
N ILE A 255 13.09 16.32 17.64
CA ILE A 255 12.78 16.27 19.09
C ILE A 255 13.27 14.97 19.69
N ILE A 256 12.91 13.83 19.05
CA ILE A 256 13.28 12.50 19.54
C ILE A 256 14.79 12.28 19.44
N LYS A 257 15.43 12.74 18.36
CA LYS A 257 16.89 12.70 18.16
C LYS A 257 17.63 13.44 19.26
N SER A 258 17.10 14.59 19.71
CA SER A 258 17.73 15.41 20.76
C SER A 258 17.63 14.78 22.14
N ASN A 259 16.55 14.06 22.46
CA ASN A 259 16.36 13.40 23.74
C ASN A 259 15.74 12.01 23.59
N PRO A 260 16.47 11.05 22.99
CA PRO A 260 15.91 9.75 22.62
C PRO A 260 15.51 8.90 23.83
N LYS A 261 16.22 9.05 24.97
CA LYS A 261 15.91 8.30 26.22
C LYS A 261 14.53 8.60 26.79
N LYS A 262 13.89 9.71 26.40
CA LYS A 262 12.53 10.06 26.82
C LYS A 262 11.46 9.26 26.08
N PHE A 263 11.78 8.74 24.90
CA PHE A 263 10.84 8.12 23.97
C PHE A 263 11.12 6.64 23.72
N LEU A 264 12.38 6.24 23.87
CA LEU A 264 12.86 4.93 23.51
C LEU A 264 13.50 4.22 24.70
N THR A 265 13.35 2.91 24.76
CA THR A 265 13.95 2.06 25.79
C THR A 265 15.47 1.93 25.59
N LYS A 266 16.19 1.50 26.65
CA LYS A 266 17.63 1.24 26.54
C LYS A 266 17.96 0.22 25.43
N ASP A 267 17.20 -0.86 25.34
CA ASP A 267 17.41 -1.91 24.35
C ASP A 267 17.24 -1.42 22.91
N GLN A 268 16.30 -0.51 22.67
CA GLN A 268 16.10 0.11 21.36
C GLN A 268 17.28 1.01 20.97
N LEU A 269 17.91 1.67 21.96
CA LEU A 269 19.01 2.59 21.73
C LEU A 269 20.36 1.93 21.52
N THR A 270 20.55 0.68 21.96
CA THR A 270 21.85 -0.01 21.94
C THR A 270 22.26 -0.53 20.56
N LYS A 271 21.31 -0.73 19.63
CA LYS A 271 21.59 -1.32 18.32
C LYS A 271 21.79 -0.26 17.24
N ASP A 272 20.74 0.43 16.90
CA ASP A 272 20.72 1.51 15.91
C ASP A 272 19.73 2.58 16.38
N LYS A 273 20.29 3.65 16.94
CA LYS A 273 19.50 4.77 17.47
C LYS A 273 18.57 5.40 16.44
N PHE A 274 19.04 5.61 15.22
CA PHE A 274 18.26 6.30 14.21
C PHE A 274 17.16 5.42 13.65
N ARG A 275 17.46 4.13 13.47
CA ARG A 275 16.46 3.13 13.09
C ARG A 275 15.38 3.00 14.17
N ALA A 276 15.74 2.99 15.44
CA ALA A 276 14.78 2.95 16.54
C ALA A 276 13.88 4.22 16.58
N ILE A 277 14.42 5.39 16.23
CA ILE A 277 13.63 6.62 16.08
C ILE A 277 12.65 6.50 14.93
N SER A 278 13.10 5.99 13.80
CA SER A 278 12.27 5.74 12.62
C SER A 278 11.15 4.74 12.93
N ASP A 279 11.49 3.60 13.55
CA ASP A 279 10.51 2.58 13.98
C ASP A 279 9.45 3.17 14.92
N PHE A 280 9.86 4.04 15.85
CA PHE A 280 8.95 4.69 16.78
C PHE A 280 8.00 5.69 16.10
N ILE A 281 8.53 6.50 15.16
CA ILE A 281 7.71 7.49 14.43
C ILE A 281 6.74 6.79 13.48
N SER A 282 7.19 5.78 12.72
CA SER A 282 6.32 5.04 11.80
C SER A 282 5.20 4.28 12.52
N GLY A 283 5.41 3.86 13.75
CA GLY A 283 4.39 3.21 14.57
C GLY A 283 3.33 4.15 15.20
N MET A 284 3.39 5.45 14.95
CA MET A 284 2.41 6.40 15.47
C MET A 284 1.16 6.44 14.57
N THR A 285 0.00 6.72 15.16
CA THR A 285 -1.16 7.22 14.41
C THR A 285 -1.02 8.72 14.13
N ASP A 286 -1.73 9.24 13.12
CA ASP A 286 -1.79 10.69 12.83
C ASP A 286 -2.12 11.50 14.08
N ARG A 287 -3.12 11.04 14.80
CA ARG A 287 -3.58 11.72 16.03
C ARG A 287 -2.51 11.75 17.12
N TYR A 288 -1.79 10.65 17.31
CA TYR A 288 -0.71 10.59 18.28
C TYR A 288 0.45 11.50 17.88
N ALA A 289 0.84 11.49 16.61
CA ALA A 289 1.89 12.35 16.07
C ALA A 289 1.55 13.85 16.23
N ILE A 290 0.30 14.25 15.95
CA ILE A 290 -0.17 15.63 16.14
C ILE A 290 -0.13 16.02 17.63
N ASN A 291 -0.63 15.17 18.51
CA ASN A 291 -0.65 15.46 19.96
C ASN A 291 0.78 15.58 20.51
N LEU A 292 1.65 14.65 20.13
CA LEU A 292 3.06 14.69 20.55
C LEU A 292 3.75 15.97 20.04
N TYR A 293 3.56 16.32 18.77
CA TYR A 293 4.08 17.56 18.21
C TYR A 293 3.62 18.80 18.99
N ASN A 294 2.33 18.86 19.35
CA ASN A 294 1.77 20.01 20.09
C ASN A 294 2.35 20.13 21.52
N ASN A 295 2.66 19.01 22.17
CA ASN A 295 3.25 18.99 23.51
C ASN A 295 4.72 19.47 23.54
N TYR A 296 5.38 19.54 22.38
CA TYR A 296 6.78 19.95 22.26
C TYR A 296 6.95 21.16 21.31
N LYS A 297 5.87 21.87 21.01
CA LYS A 297 5.88 23.10 20.23
C LYS A 297 6.28 24.32 21.09
#